data_30af29345363a47c7c1b44341b329000
#
_entry.id   30af29345363a47c7c1b44341b329000
#
_cell.length_a   1.000
_cell.length_b   1.000
_cell.length_c   1.000
_cell.angle_alpha   90.00
_cell.angle_beta   90.00
_cell.angle_gamma   90.00
#
_symmetry.space_group_name_H-M   'P 1'
#
loop_
_entity.id
_entity.type
_entity.pdbx_description
1 polymer ?
#
loop_
_entity_poly.entity_id
_entity_poly.type
_entity_poly.pdbx_seq_one_letter_code
_entity_poly.pdbx_strand_id
1 'polypeptide(L)'
;MSNSKYLEITVATTSLGSELVANLFFEIGCDAVSIIDKNDLQDLYNRKETWDYVDENLFNMDETVYVKSGVLKSEYDVVCENLKDKLDNLKKLSSFDLGSLEIDAKDIEEEDWRYVWRKFYKPIKVGKFVVIPKWIDYNLSSGEYPIYIEPGMAFGTGEHETTKNALRLLSTIDLSEKVVADVGTGSGILGIGAIRLGAKYCYMYDIDSQCIETATENAKLNDVQNCEIVCADLFEKGIDKVDVVVANITADVLVRLAEKINQIVKKDGKVLLSGILDISLENVIKTYENAGFKVINQINDKEWYALTLEPKN
;
A
#
# COMPACT_ATOMS: atom_id res chain seq x y z
N MET A 1 10.63 -31.60 13.97
CA MET A 1 10.84 -31.68 12.50
C MET A 1 9.98 -30.58 11.90
N SER A 2 10.59 -29.56 11.33
CA SER A 2 9.88 -28.43 10.69
C SER A 2 8.99 -28.98 9.58
N ASN A 3 7.71 -28.58 9.60
CA ASN A 3 6.69 -29.02 8.65
C ASN A 3 6.62 -28.04 7.46
N SER A 4 7.75 -27.41 7.14
CA SER A 4 7.86 -26.41 6.08
C SER A 4 7.64 -27.07 4.71
N LYS A 5 6.75 -26.48 3.92
CA LYS A 5 6.43 -26.93 2.56
C LYS A 5 7.37 -26.32 1.51
N TYR A 6 8.13 -25.29 1.87
CA TYR A 6 8.94 -24.51 0.96
C TYR A 6 10.42 -24.51 1.35
N LEU A 7 11.29 -24.39 0.32
CA LEU A 7 12.70 -24.10 0.44
C LEU A 7 13.01 -22.77 -0.24
N GLU A 8 13.86 -21.95 0.37
CA GLU A 8 14.50 -20.81 -0.28
C GLU A 8 15.75 -21.30 -1.00
N ILE A 9 15.77 -21.15 -2.31
CA ILE A 9 16.99 -21.37 -3.11
C ILE A 9 17.68 -20.02 -3.25
N THR A 10 18.97 -19.99 -2.95
CA THR A 10 19.82 -18.80 -3.06
C THR A 10 20.95 -19.09 -4.03
N VAL A 11 21.18 -18.18 -4.98
CA VAL A 11 22.34 -18.23 -5.89
C VAL A 11 23.25 -17.04 -5.61
N ALA A 12 24.52 -17.30 -5.36
CA ALA A 12 25.53 -16.26 -5.18
C ALA A 12 26.10 -15.82 -6.53
N THR A 13 26.05 -14.51 -6.82
CA THR A 13 26.48 -13.95 -8.10
C THR A 13 27.12 -12.57 -7.91
N THR A 14 27.31 -11.81 -8.99
CA THR A 14 27.76 -10.41 -9.00
C THR A 14 26.60 -9.48 -9.37
N SER A 15 26.73 -8.17 -9.16
CA SER A 15 25.73 -7.19 -9.61
C SER A 15 25.44 -7.30 -11.10
N LEU A 16 26.45 -7.58 -11.94
CA LEU A 16 26.29 -7.78 -13.38
C LEU A 16 25.56 -9.09 -13.71
N GLY A 17 25.70 -10.11 -12.86
CA GLY A 17 25.07 -11.42 -13.03
C GLY A 17 23.64 -11.51 -12.48
N SER A 18 23.25 -10.59 -11.62
CA SER A 18 22.02 -10.72 -10.82
C SER A 18 20.76 -10.83 -11.66
N GLU A 19 20.59 -9.96 -12.67
CA GLU A 19 19.42 -10.00 -13.56
C GLU A 19 19.40 -11.28 -14.42
N LEU A 20 20.57 -11.74 -14.86
CA LEU A 20 20.65 -12.97 -15.65
C LEU A 20 20.25 -14.18 -14.81
N VAL A 21 20.73 -14.26 -13.58
CA VAL A 21 20.35 -15.31 -12.65
C VAL A 21 18.87 -15.22 -12.27
N ALA A 22 18.33 -14.02 -12.06
CA ALA A 22 16.91 -13.82 -11.80
C ALA A 22 16.04 -14.32 -12.97
N ASN A 23 16.44 -14.04 -14.21
CA ASN A 23 15.76 -14.55 -15.40
C ASN A 23 15.74 -16.07 -15.46
N LEU A 24 16.83 -16.73 -15.06
CA LEU A 24 16.85 -18.19 -15.01
C LEU A 24 15.83 -18.77 -14.01
N PHE A 25 15.62 -18.11 -12.87
CA PHE A 25 14.56 -18.51 -11.93
C PHE A 25 13.17 -18.41 -12.56
N PHE A 26 12.88 -17.34 -13.29
CA PHE A 26 11.59 -17.21 -14.01
C PHE A 26 11.45 -18.27 -15.11
N GLU A 27 12.51 -18.57 -15.86
CA GLU A 27 12.51 -19.61 -16.91
C GLU A 27 12.22 -21.01 -16.39
N ILE A 28 12.59 -21.32 -15.15
CA ILE A 28 12.32 -22.61 -14.51
C ILE A 28 10.99 -22.65 -13.75
N GLY A 29 10.17 -21.56 -13.86
CA GLY A 29 8.82 -21.50 -13.34
C GLY A 29 8.69 -20.94 -11.93
N CYS A 30 9.70 -20.22 -11.43
CA CYS A 30 9.56 -19.50 -10.16
C CYS A 30 8.73 -18.21 -10.35
N ASP A 31 7.73 -18.00 -9.50
CA ASP A 31 6.79 -16.88 -9.61
C ASP A 31 7.35 -15.56 -9.04
N ALA A 32 8.33 -15.64 -8.13
CA ALA A 32 8.90 -14.48 -7.46
C ALA A 32 10.40 -14.66 -7.24
N VAL A 33 11.16 -13.59 -7.48
CA VAL A 33 12.62 -13.56 -7.28
C VAL A 33 12.99 -12.31 -6.50
N SER A 34 13.87 -12.47 -5.52
CA SER A 34 14.44 -11.37 -4.73
C SER A 34 15.94 -11.25 -5.03
N ILE A 35 16.42 -10.03 -5.26
CA ILE A 35 17.85 -9.74 -5.44
C ILE A 35 18.29 -8.92 -4.21
N ILE A 36 19.38 -9.35 -3.58
CA ILE A 36 20.02 -8.64 -2.47
C ILE A 36 21.39 -8.19 -2.95
N ASP A 37 21.49 -6.90 -3.31
CA ASP A 37 22.73 -6.23 -3.71
C ASP A 37 23.06 -5.13 -2.69
N LYS A 38 24.28 -5.14 -2.17
CA LYS A 38 24.78 -4.13 -1.23
C LYS A 38 24.81 -2.74 -1.86
N ASN A 39 25.06 -2.64 -3.15
CA ASN A 39 25.12 -1.37 -3.86
C ASN A 39 23.74 -0.70 -3.91
N ASP A 40 22.68 -1.48 -4.14
CA ASP A 40 21.29 -0.97 -4.11
C ASP A 40 20.91 -0.46 -2.71
N LEU A 41 21.32 -1.18 -1.66
CA LEU A 41 21.11 -0.76 -0.28
C LEU A 41 21.87 0.52 0.06
N GLN A 42 23.09 0.69 -0.46
CA GLN A 42 23.91 1.86 -0.24
C GLN A 42 23.37 3.08 -1.00
N ASP A 43 22.84 2.88 -2.20
CA ASP A 43 22.17 3.92 -2.98
C ASP A 43 20.85 4.37 -2.33
N LEU A 44 20.05 3.47 -1.81
CA LEU A 44 18.85 3.77 -1.03
C LEU A 44 19.18 4.57 0.24
N TYR A 45 20.23 4.18 0.97
CA TYR A 45 20.71 4.92 2.14
C TYR A 45 21.18 6.34 1.80
N ASN A 46 21.89 6.50 0.69
CA ASN A 46 22.42 7.80 0.25
C ASN A 46 21.32 8.75 -0.24
N ARG A 47 20.23 8.23 -0.79
CA ARG A 47 19.07 9.03 -1.27
C ARG A 47 18.26 9.62 -0.13
N LYS A 48 18.46 9.21 1.12
CA LYS A 48 17.68 9.64 2.31
C LYS A 48 16.15 9.52 2.13
N GLU A 49 15.71 8.66 1.24
CA GLU A 49 14.30 8.41 1.00
C GLU A 49 13.79 7.39 2.03
N THR A 50 13.19 7.88 3.08
CA THR A 50 12.17 7.28 3.98
C THR A 50 12.31 5.84 4.46
N TRP A 51 13.52 5.34 4.70
CA TRP A 51 13.72 4.10 5.44
C TRP A 51 14.40 4.43 6.78
N ASP A 52 13.60 4.58 7.83
CA ASP A 52 14.09 4.89 9.18
C ASP A 52 14.85 3.71 9.83
N TYR A 53 14.98 2.58 9.14
CA TYR A 53 15.71 1.42 9.65
C TYR A 53 16.33 0.62 8.51
N VAL A 54 17.65 0.73 8.38
CA VAL A 54 18.49 -0.22 7.67
C VAL A 54 19.17 -1.09 8.73
N ASP A 55 19.03 -2.40 8.63
CA ASP A 55 19.77 -3.31 9.50
C ASP A 55 21.28 -3.08 9.27
N GLU A 56 21.99 -2.58 10.29
CA GLU A 56 23.42 -2.29 10.21
C GLU A 56 24.24 -3.53 9.81
N ASN A 57 23.72 -4.73 10.02
CA ASN A 57 24.35 -5.97 9.58
C ASN A 57 24.38 -6.12 8.06
N LEU A 58 23.48 -5.46 7.32
CA LEU A 58 23.49 -5.47 5.85
C LEU A 58 24.70 -4.73 5.26
N PHE A 59 25.27 -3.76 5.99
CA PHE A 59 26.50 -3.07 5.58
C PHE A 59 27.78 -3.90 5.77
N ASN A 60 27.69 -4.96 6.56
CA ASN A 60 28.80 -5.90 6.79
C ASN A 60 28.81 -7.07 5.79
N MET A 61 27.90 -7.09 4.81
CA MET A 61 27.91 -8.10 3.75
C MET A 61 29.11 -7.88 2.83
N ASP A 62 29.65 -8.98 2.30
CA ASP A 62 30.63 -8.94 1.22
C ASP A 62 30.04 -8.34 -0.07
N GLU A 63 30.82 -8.26 -1.15
CA GLU A 63 30.36 -7.74 -2.44
C GLU A 63 29.53 -8.77 -3.23
N THR A 64 29.21 -9.91 -2.64
CA THR A 64 28.42 -10.96 -3.26
C THR A 64 26.96 -10.58 -3.31
N VAL A 65 26.36 -10.70 -4.49
CA VAL A 65 24.93 -10.50 -4.70
C VAL A 65 24.22 -11.85 -4.57
N TYR A 66 23.10 -11.84 -3.87
CA TYR A 66 22.31 -13.04 -3.67
C TYR A 66 20.97 -12.91 -4.39
N VAL A 67 20.69 -13.85 -5.29
CA VAL A 67 19.41 -13.99 -5.98
C VAL A 67 18.65 -15.16 -5.36
N LYS A 68 17.42 -14.90 -4.92
CA LYS A 68 16.65 -15.86 -4.13
C LYS A 68 15.27 -16.11 -4.68
N SER A 69 14.79 -17.34 -4.55
CA SER A 69 13.41 -17.71 -4.86
C SER A 69 12.91 -18.83 -3.94
N GLY A 70 11.59 -18.83 -3.69
CA GLY A 70 10.92 -19.88 -2.93
C GLY A 70 10.40 -20.99 -3.85
N VAL A 71 10.65 -22.25 -3.50
CA VAL A 71 10.16 -23.42 -4.24
C VAL A 71 9.49 -24.43 -3.32
N LEU A 72 8.53 -25.19 -3.81
CA LEU A 72 7.96 -26.30 -3.05
C LEU A 72 9.03 -27.38 -2.81
N LYS A 73 9.10 -27.93 -1.60
CA LYS A 73 10.02 -29.04 -1.29
C LYS A 73 9.86 -30.24 -2.22
N SER A 74 8.63 -30.50 -2.66
CA SER A 74 8.34 -31.59 -3.60
C SER A 74 8.93 -31.38 -4.99
N GLU A 75 9.26 -30.14 -5.35
CA GLU A 75 9.76 -29.73 -6.67
C GLU A 75 11.26 -29.39 -6.64
N TYR A 76 11.85 -29.31 -5.44
CA TYR A 76 13.21 -28.83 -5.22
C TYR A 76 14.24 -29.55 -6.08
N ASP A 77 14.23 -30.88 -6.11
CA ASP A 77 15.24 -31.66 -6.83
C ASP A 77 15.21 -31.33 -8.33
N VAL A 78 14.01 -31.28 -8.92
CA VAL A 78 13.83 -30.96 -10.35
C VAL A 78 14.22 -29.50 -10.66
N VAL A 79 13.79 -28.57 -9.81
CA VAL A 79 14.11 -27.14 -9.96
C VAL A 79 15.62 -26.92 -9.81
N CYS A 80 16.24 -27.53 -8.81
CA CYS A 80 17.67 -27.39 -8.54
C CYS A 80 18.54 -27.98 -9.66
N GLU A 81 18.16 -29.14 -10.23
CA GLU A 81 18.87 -29.76 -11.36
C GLU A 81 18.76 -28.85 -12.60
N ASN A 82 17.56 -28.39 -12.95
CA ASN A 82 17.35 -27.46 -14.06
C ASN A 82 18.12 -26.14 -13.88
N LEU A 83 18.14 -25.60 -12.67
CA LEU A 83 18.86 -24.37 -12.35
C LEU A 83 20.36 -24.55 -12.53
N LYS A 84 20.94 -25.67 -12.05
CA LYS A 84 22.35 -25.99 -12.23
C LYS A 84 22.77 -26.07 -13.69
N ASP A 85 22.00 -26.76 -14.51
CA ASP A 85 22.27 -26.89 -15.93
C ASP A 85 22.25 -25.52 -16.64
N LYS A 86 21.29 -24.67 -16.29
CA LYS A 86 21.19 -23.32 -16.85
C LYS A 86 22.32 -22.40 -16.38
N LEU A 87 22.71 -22.45 -15.10
CA LEU A 87 23.84 -21.70 -14.55
C LEU A 87 25.16 -22.14 -15.19
N ASP A 88 25.38 -23.44 -15.41
CA ASP A 88 26.56 -23.96 -16.11
C ASP A 88 26.62 -23.47 -17.56
N ASN A 89 25.48 -23.41 -18.25
CA ASN A 89 25.39 -22.84 -19.59
C ASN A 89 25.63 -21.33 -19.61
N LEU A 90 25.06 -20.61 -18.66
CA LEU A 90 25.27 -19.17 -18.49
C LEU A 90 26.76 -18.88 -18.27
N LYS A 91 27.42 -19.66 -17.41
CA LYS A 91 28.86 -19.53 -17.13
C LYS A 91 29.74 -19.74 -18.34
N LYS A 92 29.37 -20.66 -19.25
CA LYS A 92 30.11 -20.93 -20.50
C LYS A 92 29.93 -19.83 -21.54
N LEU A 93 28.78 -19.17 -21.54
CA LEU A 93 28.40 -18.15 -22.54
C LEU A 93 28.77 -16.73 -22.12
N SER A 94 28.93 -16.49 -20.83
CA SER A 94 29.25 -15.16 -20.31
C SER A 94 30.68 -14.75 -20.60
N SER A 95 30.85 -13.50 -21.00
CA SER A 95 32.15 -12.85 -21.22
C SER A 95 32.65 -12.06 -20.00
N PHE A 96 31.87 -12.00 -18.93
CA PHE A 96 32.19 -11.26 -17.70
C PHE A 96 32.03 -12.18 -16.47
N ASP A 97 32.58 -11.73 -15.34
CA ASP A 97 32.54 -12.48 -14.09
C ASP A 97 31.11 -12.53 -13.52
N LEU A 98 30.64 -13.74 -13.28
CA LEU A 98 29.34 -14.03 -12.69
C LEU A 98 29.43 -14.39 -11.19
N GLY A 99 30.63 -14.37 -10.61
CA GLY A 99 30.87 -14.85 -9.25
C GLY A 99 30.87 -16.38 -9.14
N SER A 100 30.61 -16.90 -7.95
CA SER A 100 30.68 -18.34 -7.70
C SER A 100 29.57 -19.14 -8.37
N LEU A 101 28.39 -18.58 -8.54
CA LEU A 101 27.14 -19.25 -8.94
C LEU A 101 26.77 -20.42 -8.02
N GLU A 102 27.23 -20.38 -6.78
CA GLU A 102 26.96 -21.40 -5.77
C GLU A 102 25.47 -21.37 -5.39
N ILE A 103 24.87 -22.54 -5.33
CA ILE A 103 23.46 -22.70 -4.95
C ILE A 103 23.44 -23.18 -3.50
N ASP A 104 22.74 -22.45 -2.66
CA ASP A 104 22.37 -22.85 -1.31
C ASP A 104 20.85 -23.00 -1.18
N ALA A 105 20.41 -23.88 -0.29
CA ALA A 105 18.98 -24.08 -0.03
C ALA A 105 18.72 -24.17 1.46
N LYS A 106 17.74 -23.39 1.91
CA LYS A 106 17.34 -23.31 3.31
C LYS A 106 15.87 -23.61 3.47
N ASP A 107 15.52 -24.39 4.50
CA ASP A 107 14.12 -24.54 4.92
C ASP A 107 13.52 -23.19 5.29
N ILE A 108 12.40 -22.84 4.64
CA ILE A 108 11.60 -21.70 5.04
C ILE A 108 10.40 -22.24 5.81
N GLU A 109 10.26 -21.86 7.06
CA GLU A 109 9.01 -22.08 7.75
C GLU A 109 7.94 -21.18 7.11
N GLU A 110 6.78 -21.77 6.79
CA GLU A 110 5.67 -21.07 6.11
C GLU A 110 5.25 -19.79 6.87
N GLU A 111 5.52 -19.73 8.17
CA GLU A 111 5.34 -18.56 9.02
C GLU A 111 6.38 -17.46 8.77
N ASP A 112 7.61 -17.79 8.43
CA ASP A 112 8.69 -16.80 8.31
C ASP A 112 8.53 -15.92 7.05
N TRP A 113 8.12 -16.48 5.92
CA TRP A 113 7.93 -15.69 4.69
C TRP A 113 6.71 -14.78 4.73
N ARG A 114 5.60 -15.28 5.24
CA ARG A 114 4.36 -14.50 5.37
C ARG A 114 4.51 -13.33 6.33
N TYR A 115 5.48 -13.36 7.24
CA TYR A 115 5.56 -12.42 8.35
C TYR A 115 6.86 -11.62 8.46
N VAL A 116 7.90 -11.92 7.64
CA VAL A 116 9.15 -11.15 7.64
C VAL A 116 8.88 -9.67 7.37
N TRP A 117 8.00 -9.36 6.42
CA TRP A 117 7.59 -7.99 6.12
C TRP A 117 6.87 -7.30 7.29
N ARG A 118 6.22 -8.04 8.19
CA ARG A 118 5.55 -7.48 9.38
C ARG A 118 6.53 -6.82 10.35
N LYS A 119 7.79 -7.25 10.39
CA LYS A 119 8.83 -6.67 11.25
C LYS A 119 9.18 -5.22 10.86
N PHE A 120 8.90 -4.84 9.63
CA PHE A 120 9.20 -3.51 9.10
C PHE A 120 8.05 -2.51 9.31
N TYR A 121 6.85 -2.99 9.62
CA TYR A 121 5.72 -2.10 9.88
C TYR A 121 5.78 -1.53 11.29
N LYS A 122 5.54 -0.23 11.38
CA LYS A 122 5.45 0.52 12.63
C LYS A 122 4.13 1.29 12.68
N PRO A 123 3.61 1.62 13.88
CA PRO A 123 2.48 2.54 13.99
C PRO A 123 2.82 3.89 13.38
N ILE A 124 1.91 4.43 12.57
CA ILE A 124 2.09 5.69 11.85
C ILE A 124 1.20 6.75 12.46
N LYS A 125 1.78 7.84 12.96
CA LYS A 125 1.02 8.99 13.48
C LYS A 125 0.72 9.97 12.35
N VAL A 126 -0.57 10.24 12.11
CA VAL A 126 -1.02 11.16 11.07
C VAL A 126 -2.19 12.01 11.58
N GLY A 127 -1.96 13.31 11.77
CA GLY A 127 -2.97 14.20 12.35
C GLY A 127 -3.40 13.72 13.74
N LYS A 128 -4.68 13.44 13.93
CA LYS A 128 -5.23 12.87 15.17
C LYS A 128 -5.16 11.34 15.20
N PHE A 129 -4.82 10.70 14.10
CA PHE A 129 -4.86 9.25 13.96
C PHE A 129 -3.53 8.60 14.29
N VAL A 130 -3.62 7.36 14.77
CA VAL A 130 -2.50 6.40 14.77
C VAL A 130 -2.96 5.18 13.98
N VAL A 131 -2.33 4.93 12.84
CA VAL A 131 -2.56 3.73 12.04
C VAL A 131 -1.67 2.63 12.59
N ILE A 132 -2.28 1.54 13.02
CA ILE A 132 -1.62 0.48 13.79
C ILE A 132 -1.84 -0.86 13.07
N PRO A 133 -0.76 -1.54 12.64
CA PRO A 133 -0.86 -2.91 12.15
C PRO A 133 -1.45 -3.83 13.22
N LYS A 134 -2.36 -4.73 12.84
CA LYS A 134 -3.14 -5.57 13.79
C LYS A 134 -2.30 -6.42 14.75
N TRP A 135 -1.03 -6.69 14.45
CA TRP A 135 -0.11 -7.51 15.26
C TRP A 135 0.75 -6.67 16.22
N ILE A 136 0.59 -5.36 16.23
CA ILE A 136 1.39 -4.47 17.09
C ILE A 136 0.53 -4.01 18.26
N ASP A 137 1.03 -4.27 19.46
CA ASP A 137 0.48 -3.66 20.67
C ASP A 137 0.94 -2.20 20.77
N TYR A 138 -0.01 -1.28 20.87
CA TYR A 138 0.27 0.14 20.94
C TYR A 138 -0.46 0.80 22.12
N ASN A 139 0.28 1.55 22.92
CA ASN A 139 -0.28 2.32 24.04
C ASN A 139 -0.72 3.71 23.54
N LEU A 140 -2.03 3.90 23.41
CA LEU A 140 -2.62 5.16 22.95
C LEU A 140 -2.36 6.30 23.95
N SER A 141 -1.98 7.45 23.41
CA SER A 141 -1.95 8.71 24.14
C SER A 141 -3.33 9.39 24.12
N SER A 142 -3.55 10.30 25.07
CA SER A 142 -4.81 11.06 25.11
C SER A 142 -5.01 11.86 23.82
N GLY A 143 -6.18 11.72 23.20
CA GLY A 143 -6.53 12.42 21.95
C GLY A 143 -6.09 11.73 20.68
N GLU A 144 -5.46 10.57 20.74
CA GLU A 144 -5.17 9.73 19.58
C GLU A 144 -6.37 8.85 19.23
N TYR A 145 -6.64 8.74 17.93
CA TYR A 145 -7.68 7.89 17.36
C TYR A 145 -7.04 6.70 16.66
N PRO A 146 -7.14 5.49 17.19
CA PRO A 146 -6.52 4.32 16.58
C PRO A 146 -7.30 3.86 15.35
N ILE A 147 -6.56 3.50 14.30
CA ILE A 147 -7.06 2.76 13.15
C ILE A 147 -6.21 1.51 13.03
N TYR A 148 -6.77 0.36 13.39
CA TYR A 148 -6.11 -0.93 13.20
C TYR A 148 -6.32 -1.41 11.78
N ILE A 149 -5.23 -1.82 11.13
CA ILE A 149 -5.28 -2.37 9.78
C ILE A 149 -4.54 -3.70 9.69
N GLU A 150 -4.99 -4.54 8.78
CA GLU A 150 -4.17 -5.60 8.23
C GLU A 150 -3.59 -5.10 6.91
N PRO A 151 -2.30 -4.72 6.87
CA PRO A 151 -1.64 -4.40 5.61
C PRO A 151 -1.64 -5.61 4.71
N GLY A 152 -2.13 -5.45 3.50
CA GLY A 152 -2.28 -6.50 2.51
C GLY A 152 -2.11 -5.94 1.10
N MET A 153 -2.75 -6.59 0.13
CA MET A 153 -2.68 -6.19 -1.29
C MET A 153 -3.55 -4.96 -1.61
N ALA A 154 -4.52 -4.60 -0.75
CA ALA A 154 -5.34 -3.42 -0.96
C ALA A 154 -4.57 -2.14 -0.67
N PHE A 155 -4.80 -1.11 -1.50
CA PHE A 155 -4.24 0.23 -1.29
C PHE A 155 -4.78 0.86 0.01
N GLY A 156 -3.98 1.74 0.64
CA GLY A 156 -4.39 2.46 1.85
C GLY A 156 -3.88 1.85 3.15
N THR A 157 -2.62 1.39 3.17
CA THR A 157 -1.95 0.92 4.41
C THR A 157 -1.61 2.06 5.39
N GLY A 158 -1.77 3.32 4.97
CA GLY A 158 -1.41 4.50 5.75
C GLY A 158 0.00 5.02 5.49
N GLU A 159 0.85 4.30 4.78
CA GLU A 159 2.25 4.69 4.53
C GLU A 159 2.38 5.70 3.39
N HIS A 160 1.54 5.58 2.37
CA HIS A 160 1.60 6.45 1.20
C HIS A 160 1.21 7.89 1.53
N GLU A 161 1.87 8.87 0.91
CA GLU A 161 1.68 10.31 1.12
C GLU A 161 0.21 10.73 0.90
N THR A 162 -0.45 10.15 -0.10
CA THR A 162 -1.86 10.46 -0.40
C THR A 162 -2.79 10.07 0.75
N THR A 163 -2.57 8.90 1.36
CA THR A 163 -3.35 8.43 2.50
C THR A 163 -3.08 9.29 3.73
N LYS A 164 -1.81 9.64 3.98
CA LYS A 164 -1.43 10.56 5.08
C LYS A 164 -2.11 11.92 4.90
N ASN A 165 -2.07 12.48 3.69
CA ASN A 165 -2.69 13.77 3.39
C ASN A 165 -4.22 13.70 3.57
N ALA A 166 -4.87 12.65 3.08
CA ALA A 166 -6.30 12.44 3.28
C ALA A 166 -6.67 12.37 4.78
N LEU A 167 -5.94 11.59 5.58
CA LEU A 167 -6.16 11.49 7.03
C LEU A 167 -5.89 12.82 7.76
N ARG A 168 -4.84 13.57 7.37
CA ARG A 168 -4.58 14.90 7.93
C ARG A 168 -5.77 15.84 7.69
N LEU A 169 -6.27 15.95 6.45
CA LEU A 169 -7.42 16.79 6.13
C LEU A 169 -8.70 16.28 6.80
N LEU A 170 -8.93 14.97 6.82
CA LEU A 170 -10.08 14.39 7.49
C LEU A 170 -10.13 14.79 8.97
N SER A 171 -8.98 14.83 9.64
CA SER A 171 -8.87 15.23 11.06
C SER A 171 -9.22 16.71 11.31
N THR A 172 -9.34 17.53 10.27
CA THR A 172 -9.73 18.96 10.38
C THR A 172 -11.24 19.20 10.18
N ILE A 173 -11.97 18.18 9.72
CA ILE A 173 -13.41 18.26 9.47
C ILE A 173 -14.14 17.82 10.75
N ASP A 174 -15.16 18.58 11.17
CA ASP A 174 -16.08 18.12 12.19
C ASP A 174 -17.05 17.09 11.59
N LEU A 175 -16.88 15.84 12.01
CA LEU A 175 -17.66 14.69 11.56
C LEU A 175 -18.74 14.25 12.55
N SER A 176 -18.89 14.95 13.68
CA SER A 176 -19.91 14.61 14.69
C SER A 176 -21.29 14.52 14.07
N GLU A 177 -21.96 13.37 14.18
CA GLU A 177 -23.29 13.08 13.64
C GLU A 177 -23.41 13.20 12.11
N LYS A 178 -22.30 13.26 11.37
CA LYS A 178 -22.27 13.35 9.91
C LYS A 178 -22.35 11.99 9.23
N VAL A 179 -22.96 11.97 8.05
CA VAL A 179 -22.96 10.84 7.14
C VAL A 179 -21.85 11.05 6.11
N VAL A 180 -20.99 10.06 5.96
CA VAL A 180 -19.80 10.12 5.09
C VAL A 180 -19.94 9.11 3.95
N ALA A 181 -19.44 9.44 2.77
CA ALA A 181 -19.21 8.50 1.69
C ALA A 181 -17.70 8.44 1.38
N ASP A 182 -17.10 7.26 1.50
CA ASP A 182 -15.71 6.96 1.17
C ASP A 182 -15.67 6.24 -0.19
N VAL A 183 -15.16 6.95 -1.18
CA VAL A 183 -15.21 6.56 -2.59
C VAL A 183 -13.85 6.07 -3.05
N GLY A 184 -13.77 4.81 -3.47
CA GLY A 184 -12.51 4.10 -3.68
C GLY A 184 -11.90 3.79 -2.31
N THR A 185 -12.65 3.07 -1.47
CA THR A 185 -12.32 2.90 -0.05
C THR A 185 -11.05 2.08 0.18
N GLY A 186 -10.66 1.22 -0.77
CA GLY A 186 -9.47 0.38 -0.65
C GLY A 186 -9.48 -0.46 0.63
N SER A 187 -8.56 -0.19 1.54
CA SER A 187 -8.47 -0.84 2.85
C SER A 187 -9.57 -0.45 3.84
N GLY A 188 -10.40 0.55 3.53
CA GLY A 188 -11.39 1.13 4.45
C GLY A 188 -10.83 2.19 5.41
N ILE A 189 -9.56 2.54 5.30
CA ILE A 189 -8.85 3.38 6.29
C ILE A 189 -9.51 4.75 6.50
N LEU A 190 -9.99 5.40 5.43
CA LEU A 190 -10.61 6.73 5.52
C LEU A 190 -12.02 6.65 6.11
N GLY A 191 -12.81 5.67 5.68
CA GLY A 191 -14.14 5.42 6.23
C GLY A 191 -14.09 5.05 7.71
N ILE A 192 -13.16 4.16 8.12
CA ILE A 192 -12.91 3.83 9.52
C ILE A 192 -12.46 5.07 10.29
N GLY A 193 -11.54 5.86 9.72
CA GLY A 193 -11.09 7.12 10.30
C GLY A 193 -12.24 8.11 10.52
N ALA A 194 -13.18 8.21 9.57
CA ALA A 194 -14.36 9.06 9.70
C ALA A 194 -15.24 8.62 10.88
N ILE A 195 -15.50 7.32 11.04
CA ILE A 195 -16.24 6.77 12.18
C ILE A 195 -15.52 7.05 13.51
N ARG A 196 -14.19 6.90 13.56
CA ARG A 196 -13.40 7.24 14.76
C ARG A 196 -13.50 8.70 15.16
N LEU A 197 -13.71 9.61 14.21
CA LEU A 197 -13.95 11.05 14.48
C LEU A 197 -15.41 11.39 14.82
N GLY A 198 -16.28 10.40 14.96
CA GLY A 198 -17.66 10.59 15.39
C GLY A 198 -18.67 10.65 14.25
N ALA A 199 -18.32 10.24 13.04
CA ALA A 199 -19.30 10.13 11.96
C ALA A 199 -20.41 9.15 12.37
N LYS A 200 -21.66 9.54 12.10
CA LYS A 200 -22.86 8.76 12.41
C LYS A 200 -22.91 7.49 11.58
N TYR A 201 -22.53 7.59 10.32
CA TYR A 201 -22.56 6.49 9.36
C TYR A 201 -21.57 6.73 8.22
N CYS A 202 -20.99 5.65 7.68
CA CYS A 202 -20.11 5.74 6.52
C CYS A 202 -20.51 4.72 5.45
N TYR A 203 -20.74 5.21 4.23
CA TYR A 203 -20.83 4.37 3.04
C TYR A 203 -19.45 4.25 2.43
N MET A 204 -18.97 3.04 2.24
CA MET A 204 -17.65 2.71 1.68
C MET A 204 -17.84 1.98 0.35
N TYR A 205 -17.33 2.56 -0.74
CA TYR A 205 -17.48 2.02 -2.08
C TYR A 205 -16.13 1.71 -2.70
N ASP A 206 -16.04 0.56 -3.36
CA ASP A 206 -14.94 0.22 -4.24
C ASP A 206 -15.43 -0.61 -5.41
N ILE A 207 -14.73 -0.56 -6.54
CA ILE A 207 -15.03 -1.41 -7.72
C ILE A 207 -14.38 -2.79 -7.61
N ASP A 208 -13.36 -2.91 -6.76
CA ASP A 208 -12.60 -4.13 -6.58
C ASP A 208 -13.15 -4.94 -5.39
N SER A 209 -13.57 -6.16 -5.66
CA SER A 209 -14.07 -7.09 -4.63
C SER A 209 -13.01 -7.42 -3.57
N GLN A 210 -11.72 -7.43 -3.90
CA GLN A 210 -10.65 -7.66 -2.93
C GLN A 210 -10.54 -6.50 -1.94
N CYS A 211 -10.74 -5.26 -2.41
CA CYS A 211 -10.83 -4.09 -1.55
C CYS A 211 -12.01 -4.19 -0.58
N ILE A 212 -13.17 -4.68 -1.04
CA ILE A 212 -14.36 -4.88 -0.21
C ILE A 212 -14.11 -5.91 0.91
N GLU A 213 -13.45 -7.01 0.59
CA GLU A 213 -13.06 -8.02 1.58
C GLU A 213 -12.12 -7.41 2.63
N THR A 214 -11.07 -6.72 2.19
CA THR A 214 -10.09 -6.05 3.07
C THR A 214 -10.74 -4.97 3.94
N ALA A 215 -11.57 -4.10 3.37
CA ALA A 215 -12.29 -3.06 4.12
C ALA A 215 -13.23 -3.66 5.16
N THR A 216 -13.90 -4.78 4.81
CA THR A 216 -14.79 -5.51 5.74
C THR A 216 -14.01 -6.09 6.91
N GLU A 217 -12.86 -6.69 6.66
CA GLU A 217 -11.99 -7.24 7.72
C GLU A 217 -11.45 -6.14 8.62
N ASN A 218 -10.99 -5.03 8.04
CA ASN A 218 -10.50 -3.88 8.78
C ASN A 218 -11.62 -3.20 9.58
N ALA A 219 -12.84 -3.08 9.05
CA ALA A 219 -13.98 -2.55 9.79
C ALA A 219 -14.29 -3.43 11.03
N LYS A 220 -14.29 -4.76 10.88
CA LYS A 220 -14.42 -5.70 12.00
C LYS A 220 -13.31 -5.55 13.02
N LEU A 221 -12.05 -5.44 12.57
CA LEU A 221 -10.88 -5.27 13.43
C LEU A 221 -10.97 -4.00 14.28
N ASN A 222 -11.69 -2.98 13.78
CA ASN A 222 -11.92 -1.71 14.46
C ASN A 222 -13.26 -1.62 15.20
N ASP A 223 -14.05 -2.70 15.29
CA ASP A 223 -15.40 -2.70 15.87
C ASP A 223 -16.35 -1.65 15.22
N VAL A 224 -16.13 -1.37 13.93
CA VAL A 224 -16.97 -0.44 13.17
C VAL A 224 -18.19 -1.19 12.61
N GLN A 225 -19.39 -0.83 13.09
CA GLN A 225 -20.65 -1.44 12.70
C GLN A 225 -21.57 -0.47 11.95
N ASN A 226 -21.37 0.82 12.12
CA ASN A 226 -22.16 1.89 11.49
C ASN A 226 -21.60 2.25 10.11
N CYS A 227 -21.42 1.25 9.26
CA CYS A 227 -21.00 1.42 7.87
C CYS A 227 -21.70 0.43 6.95
N GLU A 228 -21.74 0.77 5.67
CA GLU A 228 -22.08 -0.14 4.57
C GLU A 228 -20.92 -0.19 3.60
N ILE A 229 -20.42 -1.38 3.29
CA ILE A 229 -19.28 -1.62 2.39
C ILE A 229 -19.80 -2.31 1.15
N VAL A 230 -19.64 -1.70 -0.01
CA VAL A 230 -20.32 -2.10 -1.24
C VAL A 230 -19.35 -2.16 -2.41
N CYS A 231 -19.36 -3.29 -3.12
CA CYS A 231 -18.71 -3.40 -4.42
C CYS A 231 -19.61 -2.75 -5.47
N ALA A 232 -19.25 -1.56 -5.91
CA ALA A 232 -20.01 -0.84 -6.94
C ALA A 232 -19.12 0.21 -7.63
N ASP A 233 -19.36 0.40 -8.94
CA ASP A 233 -18.84 1.59 -9.61
C ASP A 233 -19.54 2.82 -9.03
N LEU A 234 -18.75 3.69 -8.53
CA LEU A 234 -18.95 5.03 -7.92
C LEU A 234 -20.41 5.53 -7.80
N PHE A 235 -21.35 5.10 -8.64
CA PHE A 235 -22.64 5.77 -8.80
C PHE A 235 -23.78 4.89 -9.36
N GLU A 236 -23.60 3.60 -9.47
CA GLU A 236 -24.66 2.72 -9.96
C GLU A 236 -25.74 2.51 -8.89
N LYS A 237 -25.34 2.51 -7.63
CA LYS A 237 -26.25 2.41 -6.49
C LYS A 237 -26.50 3.84 -5.95
N GLY A 238 -27.65 4.41 -6.23
CA GLY A 238 -28.02 5.72 -5.66
C GLY A 238 -27.94 5.68 -4.14
N ILE A 239 -27.28 6.67 -3.55
CA ILE A 239 -27.27 6.93 -2.11
C ILE A 239 -27.98 8.24 -1.81
N ASP A 240 -28.52 8.36 -0.60
CA ASP A 240 -28.98 9.65 -0.10
C ASP A 240 -27.80 10.62 0.02
N LYS A 241 -28.08 11.91 -0.12
CA LYS A 241 -27.04 12.92 0.01
C LYS A 241 -26.35 12.85 1.35
N VAL A 242 -25.01 12.80 1.32
CA VAL A 242 -24.15 12.75 2.48
C VAL A 242 -23.60 14.13 2.87
N ASP A 243 -23.14 14.25 4.11
CA ASP A 243 -22.53 15.48 4.61
C ASP A 243 -21.10 15.64 4.12
N VAL A 244 -20.36 14.54 3.97
CA VAL A 244 -18.96 14.58 3.55
C VAL A 244 -18.69 13.45 2.55
N VAL A 245 -18.06 13.79 1.43
CA VAL A 245 -17.49 12.82 0.49
C VAL A 245 -15.98 12.81 0.65
N VAL A 246 -15.40 11.64 0.76
CA VAL A 246 -13.94 11.42 0.81
C VAL A 246 -13.56 10.56 -0.37
N ALA A 247 -12.49 10.92 -1.09
CA ALA A 247 -11.98 10.13 -2.20
C ALA A 247 -10.45 10.25 -2.26
N ASN A 248 -9.74 9.13 -2.13
CA ASN A 248 -8.30 9.03 -2.33
C ASN A 248 -8.01 8.11 -3.51
N ILE A 249 -8.21 8.63 -4.72
CA ILE A 249 -8.17 7.91 -5.99
C ILE A 249 -7.42 8.73 -7.04
N THR A 250 -7.17 8.14 -8.21
CA THR A 250 -6.43 8.83 -9.28
C THR A 250 -7.18 10.07 -9.80
N ALA A 251 -6.43 11.06 -10.27
CA ALA A 251 -6.96 12.34 -10.75
C ALA A 251 -8.02 12.19 -11.85
N ASP A 252 -7.85 11.23 -12.78
CA ASP A 252 -8.82 10.98 -13.86
C ASP A 252 -10.17 10.49 -13.31
N VAL A 253 -10.14 9.68 -12.27
CA VAL A 253 -11.36 9.21 -11.61
C VAL A 253 -12.00 10.33 -10.78
N LEU A 254 -11.20 11.20 -10.14
CA LEU A 254 -11.68 12.39 -9.44
C LEU A 254 -12.40 13.36 -10.42
N VAL A 255 -11.88 13.55 -11.63
CA VAL A 255 -12.52 14.35 -12.68
C VAL A 255 -13.89 13.77 -13.06
N ARG A 256 -14.00 12.45 -13.23
CA ARG A 256 -15.27 11.78 -13.47
C ARG A 256 -16.25 11.91 -12.28
N LEU A 257 -15.72 11.87 -11.06
CA LEU A 257 -16.52 12.04 -9.84
C LEU A 257 -17.18 13.41 -9.80
N ALA A 258 -16.51 14.45 -10.27
CA ALA A 258 -17.04 15.82 -10.27
C ALA A 258 -18.36 15.96 -11.05
N GLU A 259 -18.60 15.14 -12.08
CA GLU A 259 -19.86 15.17 -12.86
C GLU A 259 -21.09 14.79 -12.01
N LYS A 260 -20.88 13.96 -10.99
CA LYS A 260 -21.95 13.42 -10.15
C LYS A 260 -21.93 13.93 -8.71
N ILE A 261 -20.91 14.69 -8.34
CA ILE A 261 -20.67 15.09 -6.94
C ILE A 261 -21.87 15.83 -6.32
N ASN A 262 -22.56 16.66 -7.10
CA ASN A 262 -23.75 17.40 -6.67
C ASN A 262 -24.98 16.51 -6.39
N GLN A 263 -24.96 15.26 -6.87
CA GLN A 263 -26.03 14.30 -6.62
C GLN A 263 -25.86 13.61 -5.27
N ILE A 264 -24.62 13.52 -4.77
CA ILE A 264 -24.25 12.75 -3.58
C ILE A 264 -23.88 13.60 -2.38
N VAL A 265 -23.46 14.87 -2.57
CA VAL A 265 -23.10 15.75 -1.46
C VAL A 265 -24.25 16.74 -1.17
N LYS A 266 -24.49 17.04 0.10
CA LYS A 266 -25.44 18.06 0.53
C LYS A 266 -24.96 19.47 0.14
N LYS A 267 -25.88 20.45 0.12
CA LYS A 267 -25.55 21.85 -0.22
C LYS A 267 -24.58 22.52 0.74
N ASP A 268 -24.53 22.09 1.97
CA ASP A 268 -23.62 22.53 3.02
C ASP A 268 -22.53 21.47 3.34
N GLY A 269 -22.44 20.48 2.46
CA GLY A 269 -21.49 19.37 2.64
C GLY A 269 -20.06 19.73 2.24
N LYS A 270 -19.15 18.82 2.46
CA LYS A 270 -17.74 18.96 2.10
C LYS A 270 -17.26 17.80 1.23
N VAL A 271 -16.24 18.06 0.44
CA VAL A 271 -15.58 17.06 -0.40
C VAL A 271 -14.10 17.09 -0.08
N LEU A 272 -13.55 15.93 0.30
CA LEU A 272 -12.12 15.72 0.51
C LEU A 272 -11.58 14.85 -0.62
N LEU A 273 -10.62 15.39 -1.35
CA LEU A 273 -9.96 14.71 -2.47
C LEU A 273 -8.49 14.51 -2.16
N SER A 274 -7.94 13.35 -2.52
CA SER A 274 -6.52 13.03 -2.44
C SER A 274 -6.12 12.09 -3.59
N GLY A 275 -4.82 11.78 -3.71
CA GLY A 275 -4.32 11.00 -4.86
C GLY A 275 -4.03 11.88 -6.09
N ILE A 276 -3.82 13.17 -5.88
CA ILE A 276 -3.63 14.17 -6.94
C ILE A 276 -2.15 14.48 -7.08
N LEU A 277 -1.55 14.15 -8.22
CA LEU A 277 -0.21 14.61 -8.59
C LEU A 277 -0.24 16.11 -8.93
N ASP A 278 0.88 16.79 -8.72
CA ASP A 278 1.06 18.22 -9.02
C ASP A 278 0.67 18.56 -10.47
N ILE A 279 1.06 17.73 -11.43
CA ILE A 279 0.73 17.88 -12.85
C ILE A 279 -0.78 17.87 -13.12
N SER A 280 -1.57 17.21 -12.28
CA SER A 280 -3.03 17.07 -12.43
C SER A 280 -3.83 18.05 -11.56
N LEU A 281 -3.17 18.74 -10.64
CA LEU A 281 -3.82 19.56 -9.62
C LEU A 281 -4.73 20.65 -10.22
N GLU A 282 -4.22 21.41 -11.16
CA GLU A 282 -4.96 22.52 -11.79
C GLU A 282 -6.21 22.01 -12.52
N ASN A 283 -6.12 20.88 -13.20
CA ASN A 283 -7.24 20.28 -13.90
C ASN A 283 -8.33 19.82 -12.92
N VAL A 284 -7.95 19.17 -11.82
CA VAL A 284 -8.90 18.74 -10.79
C VAL A 284 -9.58 19.95 -10.16
N ILE A 285 -8.84 20.99 -9.76
CA ILE A 285 -9.41 22.21 -9.17
C ILE A 285 -10.41 22.84 -10.13
N LYS A 286 -10.05 23.10 -11.39
CA LYS A 286 -10.95 23.71 -12.39
C LYS A 286 -12.20 22.86 -12.61
N THR A 287 -12.08 21.56 -12.63
CA THR A 287 -13.23 20.66 -12.84
C THR A 287 -14.24 20.79 -11.70
N TYR A 288 -13.76 20.77 -10.45
CA TYR A 288 -14.66 20.97 -9.29
C TYR A 288 -15.18 22.39 -9.17
N GLU A 289 -14.40 23.41 -9.56
CA GLU A 289 -14.89 24.79 -9.62
C GLU A 289 -16.03 24.96 -10.63
N ASN A 290 -15.94 24.30 -11.78
CA ASN A 290 -17.00 24.25 -12.81
C ASN A 290 -18.23 23.47 -12.31
N ALA A 291 -18.03 22.47 -11.46
CA ALA A 291 -19.11 21.75 -10.78
C ALA A 291 -19.75 22.53 -9.63
N GLY A 292 -19.29 23.78 -9.36
CA GLY A 292 -19.87 24.66 -8.35
C GLY A 292 -19.23 24.55 -6.97
N PHE A 293 -18.01 24.06 -6.86
CA PHE A 293 -17.26 23.97 -5.61
C PHE A 293 -16.14 25.01 -5.55
N LYS A 294 -15.65 25.30 -4.36
CA LYS A 294 -14.43 26.08 -4.11
C LYS A 294 -13.52 25.32 -3.17
N VAL A 295 -12.21 25.42 -3.39
CA VAL A 295 -11.20 24.88 -2.49
C VAL A 295 -11.14 25.75 -1.23
N ILE A 296 -11.24 25.14 -0.06
CA ILE A 296 -11.14 25.79 1.25
C ILE A 296 -9.88 25.40 2.02
N ASN A 297 -9.28 24.25 1.67
CA ASN A 297 -8.00 23.83 2.22
C ASN A 297 -7.24 22.99 1.19
N GLN A 298 -5.91 23.14 1.19
CA GLN A 298 -5.00 22.40 0.32
C GLN A 298 -3.74 22.07 1.11
N ILE A 299 -3.31 20.84 1.03
CA ILE A 299 -2.03 20.38 1.56
C ILE A 299 -1.32 19.52 0.54
N ASN A 300 -0.01 19.40 0.67
CA ASN A 300 0.79 18.46 -0.11
C ASN A 300 1.87 17.81 0.74
N ASP A 301 2.31 16.67 0.30
CA ASP A 301 3.51 15.97 0.76
C ASP A 301 4.21 15.47 -0.51
N LYS A 302 5.45 15.92 -0.75
CA LYS A 302 6.17 15.77 -2.02
C LYS A 302 5.30 16.27 -3.19
N GLU A 303 5.16 15.46 -4.25
CA GLU A 303 4.35 15.73 -5.45
C GLU A 303 2.85 15.44 -5.28
N TRP A 304 2.41 14.95 -4.11
CA TRP A 304 1.03 14.54 -3.87
C TRP A 304 0.22 15.59 -3.13
N TYR A 305 -0.92 15.96 -3.69
CA TYR A 305 -1.84 16.96 -3.14
C TYR A 305 -3.12 16.32 -2.62
N ALA A 306 -3.69 16.98 -1.60
CA ALA A 306 -5.03 16.73 -1.13
C ALA A 306 -5.76 18.07 -0.91
N LEU A 307 -7.07 18.06 -1.16
CA LEU A 307 -7.94 19.22 -1.18
C LEU A 307 -9.15 18.99 -0.29
N THR A 308 -9.61 20.03 0.39
CA THR A 308 -10.98 20.08 0.93
C THR A 308 -11.75 21.16 0.19
N LEU A 309 -12.94 20.82 -0.29
CA LEU A 309 -13.81 21.71 -1.05
C LEU A 309 -15.19 21.80 -0.38
N GLU A 310 -15.88 22.90 -0.65
CA GLU A 310 -17.28 23.12 -0.29
C GLU A 310 -18.05 23.73 -1.47
N PRO A 311 -19.37 23.55 -1.55
CA PRO A 311 -20.20 24.21 -2.59
C PRO A 311 -20.04 25.72 -2.55
N LYS A 312 -19.99 26.34 -3.73
CA LYS A 312 -20.11 27.80 -3.87
C LYS A 312 -21.54 28.22 -3.50
N ASN A 313 -21.68 29.19 -2.61
CA ASN A 313 -22.99 29.77 -2.25
C ASN A 313 -23.63 30.50 -3.43
#